data_0f93d9adffa9920a6263df88d3347428
#
_entry.id   0f93d9adffa9920a6263df88d3347428
#
_cell.length_a   1.000
_cell.length_b   1.000
_cell.length_c   1.000
_cell.angle_alpha   90.00
_cell.angle_beta   90.00
_cell.angle_gamma   90.00
#
_symmetry.space_group_name_H-M   'P 1'
#
loop_
_entity.id
_entity.type
_entity.pdbx_description
1 polymer ?
#
loop_
_entity_poly.entity_id
_entity_poly.type
_entity_poly.pdbx_seq_one_letter_code
_entity_poly.pdbx_strand_id
1 'polypeptide(L)'
;MRKQLKALLITVALVTLSTGLIGCNNEKKQQQTTTQVETTENKVENNIEFKSDGEPVKDDSVLGKNTYVFSPTDNKDEIQKKASQIFARQESNQFGDERYALLFKPGDYGTSLEINVGFYTQVMGLGILPTDTNINKLWVNADWMFHNATCNFWRSAENFSVND
;
A
#
# COMPACT_ATOMS: atom_id res chain seq x y z
N MET A 1 3.64 47.49 -44.99
CA MET A 1 3.73 46.18 -45.66
C MET A 1 2.78 45.20 -44.95
N ARG A 2 1.73 44.79 -45.65
CA ARG A 2 0.68 43.89 -45.16
C ARG A 2 1.20 42.46 -45.19
N LYS A 3 1.07 41.70 -44.11
CA LYS A 3 1.21 40.26 -44.17
C LYS A 3 -0.05 39.58 -43.61
N GLN A 4 -0.62 38.79 -44.47
CA GLN A 4 -1.81 37.98 -44.49
C GLN A 4 -1.97 37.06 -43.31
N LEU A 5 -3.14 37.10 -42.69
CA LEU A 5 -3.65 36.13 -41.71
C LEU A 5 -4.29 34.98 -42.50
N LYS A 6 -3.76 33.79 -42.43
CA LYS A 6 -4.39 32.57 -42.96
C LYS A 6 -5.17 31.88 -41.87
N ALA A 7 -6.50 31.95 -41.98
CA ALA A 7 -7.42 31.19 -41.14
C ALA A 7 -7.46 29.74 -41.62
N LEU A 8 -7.25 28.81 -40.71
CA LEU A 8 -7.42 27.38 -40.94
C LEU A 8 -8.79 26.95 -40.38
N LEU A 9 -9.71 26.66 -41.29
CA LEU A 9 -11.02 26.07 -40.99
C LEU A 9 -10.86 24.60 -40.69
N ILE A 10 -11.19 24.17 -39.46
CA ILE A 10 -11.30 22.78 -39.11
C ILE A 10 -12.78 22.39 -39.14
N THR A 11 -13.14 21.56 -40.10
CA THR A 11 -14.45 20.94 -40.27
C THR A 11 -14.62 19.81 -39.24
N VAL A 12 -15.62 19.95 -38.37
CA VAL A 12 -16.05 18.90 -37.44
C VAL A 12 -17.07 18.04 -38.17
N ALA A 13 -16.74 16.77 -38.40
CA ALA A 13 -17.67 15.78 -38.91
C ALA A 13 -18.44 15.16 -37.73
N LEU A 14 -19.74 15.34 -37.73
CA LEU A 14 -20.70 14.78 -36.80
C LEU A 14 -21.04 13.37 -37.28
N VAL A 15 -20.66 12.34 -36.51
CA VAL A 15 -21.09 10.97 -36.75
C VAL A 15 -22.23 10.64 -35.79
N THR A 16 -23.43 10.50 -36.32
CA THR A 16 -24.61 10.01 -35.62
C THR A 16 -24.59 8.50 -35.57
N LEU A 17 -24.59 7.92 -34.35
CA LEU A 17 -24.71 6.49 -34.15
C LEU A 17 -26.15 6.13 -33.85
N SER A 18 -26.71 5.27 -34.68
CA SER A 18 -28.05 4.71 -34.58
C SER A 18 -28.11 3.61 -33.53
N THR A 19 -29.18 3.66 -32.74
CA THR A 19 -29.60 2.66 -31.75
C THR A 19 -30.04 1.35 -32.41
N GLY A 20 -29.47 0.22 -31.97
CA GLY A 20 -29.97 -1.11 -32.23
C GLY A 20 -30.29 -1.83 -30.91
N LEU A 21 -31.59 -1.90 -30.60
CA LEU A 21 -32.16 -2.77 -29.57
C LEU A 21 -32.27 -4.20 -30.13
N ILE A 22 -31.57 -5.16 -29.57
CA ILE A 22 -31.87 -6.56 -29.75
C ILE A 22 -32.00 -7.18 -28.35
N GLY A 23 -33.24 -7.45 -27.99
CA GLY A 23 -33.57 -8.30 -26.86
C GLY A 23 -33.43 -9.76 -27.23
N CYS A 24 -32.81 -10.55 -26.36
CA CYS A 24 -32.92 -12.00 -26.35
C CYS A 24 -33.22 -12.47 -24.94
N ASN A 25 -34.50 -12.75 -24.71
CA ASN A 25 -34.96 -13.62 -23.64
C ASN A 25 -34.49 -15.05 -23.93
N ASN A 26 -33.78 -15.67 -23.02
CA ASN A 26 -33.68 -17.11 -22.89
C ASN A 26 -33.71 -17.48 -21.41
N GLU A 27 -34.92 -17.76 -20.94
CA GLU A 27 -35.13 -18.51 -19.70
C GLU A 27 -34.66 -19.95 -19.91
N LYS A 28 -33.58 -20.34 -19.28
CA LYS A 28 -33.28 -21.74 -18.98
C LYS A 28 -33.32 -21.92 -17.47
N LYS A 29 -34.38 -22.57 -17.01
CA LYS A 29 -34.47 -23.23 -15.72
C LYS A 29 -33.25 -24.13 -15.54
N GLN A 30 -32.33 -23.81 -14.70
CA GLN A 30 -31.36 -24.74 -14.17
C GLN A 30 -31.83 -25.22 -12.79
N GLN A 31 -32.07 -26.51 -12.73
CA GLN A 31 -32.33 -27.28 -11.53
C GLN A 31 -31.16 -27.10 -10.54
N GLN A 32 -31.46 -26.57 -9.37
CA GLN A 32 -30.53 -26.57 -8.23
C GLN A 32 -30.37 -27.99 -7.69
N THR A 33 -29.25 -28.61 -8.02
CA THR A 33 -28.79 -29.78 -7.29
C THR A 33 -28.01 -29.24 -6.07
N THR A 34 -28.64 -29.32 -4.91
CA THR A 34 -28.02 -29.01 -3.64
C THR A 34 -27.04 -30.13 -3.28
N THR A 35 -25.79 -29.98 -3.67
CA THR A 35 -24.71 -30.81 -3.14
C THR A 35 -24.27 -30.13 -1.84
N GLN A 36 -24.60 -30.70 -0.69
CA GLN A 36 -24.05 -30.37 0.59
C GLN A 36 -22.55 -30.74 0.53
N VAL A 37 -21.71 -29.72 0.38
CA VAL A 37 -20.27 -29.85 0.65
C VAL A 37 -20.12 -29.73 2.17
N GLU A 38 -19.87 -30.86 2.83
CA GLU A 38 -19.36 -30.88 4.19
C GLU A 38 -18.03 -30.10 4.19
N THR A 39 -18.08 -28.86 4.69
CA THR A 39 -16.88 -28.08 4.94
C THR A 39 -16.25 -28.65 6.22
N THR A 40 -15.33 -29.57 6.06
CA THR A 40 -14.36 -29.87 7.13
C THR A 40 -13.54 -28.60 7.32
N GLU A 41 -13.89 -27.81 8.32
CA GLU A 41 -13.04 -26.74 8.85
C GLU A 41 -11.76 -27.37 9.40
N ASN A 42 -10.75 -27.49 8.55
CA ASN A 42 -9.37 -27.63 9.01
C ASN A 42 -8.99 -26.27 9.61
N LYS A 43 -9.23 -26.13 10.92
CA LYS A 43 -8.69 -25.06 11.75
C LYS A 43 -7.18 -25.24 11.79
N VAL A 44 -6.50 -24.74 10.77
CA VAL A 44 -5.06 -24.52 10.81
C VAL A 44 -4.87 -23.35 11.76
N GLU A 45 -4.66 -23.66 13.04
CA GLU A 45 -4.12 -22.70 14.00
C GLU A 45 -2.67 -22.41 13.56
N ASN A 46 -2.52 -21.47 12.63
CA ASN A 46 -1.23 -20.87 12.36
C ASN A 46 -0.90 -19.98 13.57
N ASN A 47 -0.29 -20.55 14.58
CA ASN A 47 0.40 -19.80 15.62
C ASN A 47 1.62 -19.12 14.96
N ILE A 48 1.38 -18.03 14.24
CA ILE A 48 2.45 -17.17 13.77
C ILE A 48 2.93 -16.40 15.00
N GLU A 49 4.02 -16.83 15.58
CA GLU A 49 4.67 -16.12 16.68
C GLU A 49 5.42 -14.91 16.09
N PHE A 50 4.81 -13.72 16.18
CA PHE A 50 5.45 -12.50 15.74
C PHE A 50 6.46 -12.04 16.78
N LYS A 51 7.69 -11.81 16.36
CA LYS A 51 8.67 -11.11 17.19
C LYS A 51 8.30 -9.64 17.28
N SER A 52 8.24 -9.14 18.50
CA SER A 52 7.83 -7.76 18.80
C SER A 52 8.99 -6.78 18.98
N ASP A 53 10.22 -7.22 18.73
CA ASP A 53 11.44 -6.43 18.91
C ASP A 53 11.92 -5.67 17.66
N GLY A 54 11.12 -5.69 16.60
CA GLY A 54 11.47 -5.05 15.33
C GLY A 54 12.59 -5.74 14.55
N GLU A 55 13.04 -6.91 15.01
CA GLU A 55 13.96 -7.74 14.22
C GLU A 55 13.21 -8.41 13.07
N PRO A 56 13.88 -8.71 11.95
CA PRO A 56 13.25 -9.44 10.84
C PRO A 56 12.68 -10.76 11.35
N VAL A 57 11.48 -11.10 10.88
CA VAL A 57 10.90 -12.41 11.18
C VAL A 57 11.82 -13.49 10.62
N LYS A 58 12.29 -14.39 11.48
CA LYS A 58 13.29 -15.40 11.09
C LYS A 58 12.70 -16.54 10.28
N ASP A 59 11.39 -16.74 10.34
CA ASP A 59 10.71 -17.69 9.48
C ASP A 59 10.46 -17.04 8.11
N ASP A 60 11.45 -17.14 7.26
CA ASP A 60 11.41 -16.62 5.89
C ASP A 60 10.36 -17.33 5.01
N SER A 61 9.74 -18.37 5.51
CA SER A 61 8.74 -19.13 4.77
C SER A 61 7.44 -18.35 4.55
N VAL A 62 7.14 -17.39 5.44
CA VAL A 62 5.88 -16.63 5.41
C VAL A 62 6.09 -15.16 5.06
N LEU A 63 6.95 -14.45 5.77
CA LEU A 63 7.04 -12.99 5.68
C LEU A 63 8.33 -12.45 5.03
N GLY A 64 9.35 -13.25 4.86
CA GLY A 64 10.62 -12.82 4.30
C GLY A 64 11.49 -11.95 5.23
N LYS A 65 12.78 -11.91 4.93
CA LYS A 65 13.83 -11.35 5.81
C LYS A 65 13.79 -9.83 6.01
N ASN A 66 13.16 -9.10 5.13
CA ASN A 66 13.06 -7.63 5.19
C ASN A 66 11.70 -7.16 5.73
N THR A 67 10.96 -8.03 6.41
CA THR A 67 9.72 -7.71 7.07
C THR A 67 9.96 -7.51 8.56
N TYR A 68 9.55 -6.36 9.08
CA TYR A 68 9.67 -5.97 10.48
C TYR A 68 8.28 -5.80 11.08
N VAL A 69 8.00 -6.53 12.16
CA VAL A 69 6.72 -6.43 12.86
C VAL A 69 6.95 -5.76 14.20
N PHE A 70 6.32 -4.62 14.41
CA PHE A 70 6.43 -3.81 15.62
C PHE A 70 5.20 -3.96 16.50
N SER A 71 5.42 -3.88 17.82
CA SER A 71 4.37 -3.84 18.84
C SER A 71 4.34 -2.47 19.51
N PRO A 72 3.18 -1.98 19.98
CA PRO A 72 3.10 -0.74 20.76
C PRO A 72 3.87 -0.81 22.09
N THR A 73 4.24 -2.02 22.53
CA THR A 73 5.06 -2.24 23.74
C THR A 73 6.56 -2.23 23.48
N ASP A 74 7.00 -2.24 22.22
CA ASP A 74 8.41 -2.19 21.86
C ASP A 74 9.03 -0.83 22.19
N ASN A 75 10.35 -0.79 22.33
CA ASN A 75 11.08 0.44 22.55
C ASN A 75 10.96 1.36 21.30
N LYS A 76 10.40 2.55 21.49
CA LYS A 76 10.14 3.50 20.40
C LYS A 76 11.41 3.98 19.71
N ASP A 77 12.50 4.13 20.46
CA ASP A 77 13.79 4.56 19.90
C ASP A 77 14.38 3.48 18.99
N GLU A 78 14.21 2.20 19.33
CA GLU A 78 14.64 1.09 18.47
C GLU A 78 13.79 0.98 17.21
N ILE A 79 12.46 1.19 17.30
CA ILE A 79 11.58 1.27 16.13
C ILE A 79 12.03 2.42 15.24
N GLN A 80 12.21 3.63 15.81
CA GLN A 80 12.67 4.82 15.09
C GLN A 80 14.01 4.58 14.41
N LYS A 81 14.96 4.01 15.13
CA LYS A 81 16.28 3.69 14.60
C LYS A 81 16.21 2.72 13.41
N LYS A 82 15.41 1.66 13.52
CA LYS A 82 15.21 0.70 12.44
C LYS A 82 14.56 1.35 11.22
N ALA A 83 13.49 2.10 11.40
CA ALA A 83 12.81 2.82 10.32
C ALA A 83 13.77 3.81 9.62
N SER A 84 14.57 4.56 10.40
CA SER A 84 15.55 5.50 9.86
C SER A 84 16.68 4.80 9.08
N GLN A 85 17.13 3.63 9.53
CA GLN A 85 18.13 2.83 8.81
C GLN A 85 17.61 2.32 7.46
N ILE A 86 16.34 1.89 7.42
CA ILE A 86 15.68 1.44 6.19
C ILE A 86 15.49 2.63 5.26
N PHE A 87 15.02 3.76 5.78
CA PHE A 87 14.89 4.98 4.98
C PHE A 87 16.21 5.41 4.36
N ALA A 88 17.30 5.46 5.13
CA ALA A 88 18.62 5.85 4.62
C ALA A 88 19.12 4.97 3.46
N ARG A 89 18.70 3.69 3.41
CA ARG A 89 18.98 2.79 2.29
C ARG A 89 18.08 3.03 1.09
N GLN A 90 16.82 3.40 1.35
CA GLN A 90 15.76 3.44 0.36
C GLN A 90 15.42 4.86 -0.10
N GLU A 91 15.99 5.90 0.49
CA GLU A 91 15.70 7.29 0.14
C GLU A 91 15.86 7.58 -1.36
N SER A 92 16.98 7.15 -1.94
CA SER A 92 17.30 7.36 -3.35
C SER A 92 17.41 6.06 -4.16
N ASN A 93 17.00 4.91 -3.59
CA ASN A 93 17.17 3.59 -4.18
C ASN A 93 16.11 3.26 -5.24
N GLN A 94 15.93 4.16 -6.21
CA GLN A 94 14.88 4.10 -7.23
C GLN A 94 14.94 2.83 -8.09
N PHE A 95 16.12 2.28 -8.32
CA PHE A 95 16.33 1.12 -9.20
C PHE A 95 16.94 -0.09 -8.49
N GLY A 96 16.91 -0.08 -7.15
CA GLY A 96 17.41 -1.18 -6.34
C GLY A 96 16.44 -2.34 -6.23
N ASP A 97 16.97 -3.50 -5.84
CA ASP A 97 16.22 -4.75 -5.71
C ASP A 97 15.60 -4.95 -4.31
N GLU A 98 16.01 -4.16 -3.33
CA GLU A 98 15.56 -4.30 -1.95
C GLU A 98 14.10 -3.86 -1.78
N ARG A 99 13.36 -4.63 -1.00
CA ARG A 99 11.95 -4.39 -0.63
C ARG A 99 11.82 -4.54 0.87
N TYR A 100 11.10 -3.63 1.52
CA TYR A 100 10.90 -3.61 2.96
C TYR A 100 9.42 -3.50 3.32
N ALA A 101 9.03 -4.18 4.42
CA ALA A 101 7.73 -4.02 5.02
C ALA A 101 7.88 -3.69 6.51
N LEU A 102 7.26 -2.59 6.94
CA LEU A 102 7.15 -2.14 8.31
C LEU A 102 5.70 -2.33 8.76
N LEU A 103 5.46 -3.34 9.57
CA LEU A 103 4.13 -3.78 9.99
C LEU A 103 3.92 -3.44 11.46
N PHE A 104 2.83 -2.71 11.75
CA PHE A 104 2.53 -2.21 13.08
C PHE A 104 1.30 -2.90 13.65
N LYS A 105 1.47 -3.66 14.75
CA LYS A 105 0.34 -4.24 15.48
C LYS A 105 -0.59 -3.15 16.01
N PRO A 106 -1.88 -3.47 16.26
CA PRO A 106 -2.81 -2.52 16.86
C PRO A 106 -2.27 -1.91 18.14
N GLY A 107 -2.44 -0.60 18.30
CA GLY A 107 -2.07 0.18 19.47
C GLY A 107 -1.54 1.56 19.14
N ASP A 108 -1.20 2.31 20.18
CA ASP A 108 -0.68 3.68 20.10
C ASP A 108 0.86 3.65 20.22
N TYR A 109 1.51 4.19 19.20
CA TYR A 109 2.98 4.29 19.15
C TYR A 109 3.50 5.62 19.72
N GLY A 110 2.63 6.40 20.34
CA GLY A 110 2.99 7.63 21.06
C GLY A 110 3.28 8.81 20.13
N THR A 111 3.90 9.85 20.68
CA THR A 111 4.08 11.15 20.03
C THR A 111 5.49 11.40 19.48
N SER A 112 6.37 10.41 19.53
CA SER A 112 7.78 10.57 19.13
C SER A 112 8.15 9.79 17.86
N LEU A 113 7.30 8.84 17.43
CA LEU A 113 7.62 8.01 16.28
C LEU A 113 7.32 8.75 14.97
N GLU A 114 8.35 8.97 14.16
CA GLU A 114 8.25 9.62 12.86
C GLU A 114 8.79 8.67 11.76
N ILE A 115 7.92 8.21 10.89
CA ILE A 115 8.28 7.28 9.82
C ILE A 115 8.48 8.06 8.52
N ASN A 116 9.70 8.02 7.99
CA ASN A 116 9.99 8.49 6.65
C ASN A 116 10.04 7.30 5.69
N VAL A 117 9.26 7.36 4.59
CA VAL A 117 9.06 6.21 3.70
C VAL A 117 9.92 6.37 2.46
N GLY A 118 10.88 5.47 2.26
CA GLY A 118 11.74 5.39 1.08
C GLY A 118 11.14 4.56 -0.05
N PHE A 119 11.88 4.42 -1.15
CA PHE A 119 11.48 3.57 -2.28
C PHE A 119 11.25 2.13 -1.83
N TYR A 120 10.27 1.46 -2.42
CA TYR A 120 9.95 0.04 -2.19
C TYR A 120 9.78 -0.34 -0.72
N THR A 121 9.35 0.63 0.09
CA THR A 121 9.01 0.43 1.49
C THR A 121 7.50 0.53 1.67
N GLN A 122 6.93 -0.49 2.29
CA GLN A 122 5.53 -0.53 2.69
C GLN A 122 5.42 -0.29 4.20
N VAL A 123 4.50 0.58 4.61
CA VAL A 123 4.12 0.80 6.01
C VAL A 123 2.66 0.42 6.16
N MET A 124 2.34 -0.47 7.11
CA MET A 124 0.97 -0.97 7.27
C MET A 124 0.62 -1.18 8.74
N GLY A 125 -0.57 -0.73 9.12
CA GLY A 125 -1.23 -1.13 10.36
C GLY A 125 -1.90 -2.49 10.21
N LEU A 126 -1.78 -3.35 11.22
CA LEU A 126 -2.33 -4.71 11.23
C LEU A 126 -3.68 -4.80 11.95
N GLY A 127 -4.29 -3.68 12.30
CA GLY A 127 -5.62 -3.63 12.89
C GLY A 127 -6.73 -3.93 11.87
N ILE A 128 -7.94 -4.18 12.37
CA ILE A 128 -9.14 -4.33 11.54
C ILE A 128 -9.53 -2.98 10.92
N LEU A 129 -9.35 -1.90 11.69
CA LEU A 129 -9.63 -0.53 11.27
C LEU A 129 -8.36 0.32 11.30
N PRO A 130 -8.26 1.37 10.49
CA PRO A 130 -7.13 2.30 10.53
C PRO A 130 -6.93 2.95 11.91
N THR A 131 -8.00 3.15 12.67
CA THR A 131 -7.96 3.70 14.02
C THR A 131 -7.39 2.76 15.08
N ASP A 132 -7.21 1.49 14.74
CA ASP A 132 -6.62 0.52 15.67
C ASP A 132 -5.11 0.70 15.84
N THR A 133 -4.46 1.33 14.87
CA THR A 133 -3.02 1.58 14.88
C THR A 133 -2.76 3.08 14.73
N ASN A 134 -2.08 3.69 15.71
CA ASN A 134 -1.84 5.12 15.72
C ASN A 134 -0.33 5.42 15.72
N ILE A 135 0.15 6.09 14.67
CA ILE A 135 1.54 6.52 14.50
C ILE A 135 1.59 8.04 14.57
N ASN A 136 2.61 8.62 15.22
CA ASN A 136 2.68 10.06 15.37
C ASN A 136 2.75 10.79 14.03
N LYS A 137 3.72 10.40 13.18
CA LYS A 137 3.95 11.09 11.92
C LYS A 137 4.45 10.14 10.85
N LEU A 138 3.95 10.33 9.63
CA LEU A 138 4.47 9.66 8.45
C LEU A 138 4.69 10.70 7.35
N TRP A 139 5.81 10.61 6.67
CA TRP A 139 6.15 11.53 5.59
C TRP A 139 6.98 10.87 4.50
N VAL A 140 7.13 11.57 3.39
CA VAL A 140 7.93 11.17 2.25
C VAL A 140 8.84 12.33 1.89
N ASN A 141 10.15 12.12 1.98
CA ASN A 141 11.16 13.12 1.71
C ASN A 141 11.67 13.00 0.26
N ALA A 142 11.86 14.14 -0.38
CA ALA A 142 12.44 14.25 -1.71
C ALA A 142 13.72 15.13 -1.75
N ASP A 143 14.40 15.29 -0.61
CA ASP A 143 15.57 16.18 -0.48
C ASP A 143 16.71 15.77 -1.42
N TRP A 144 16.90 14.46 -1.64
CA TRP A 144 17.88 13.91 -2.55
C TRP A 144 17.67 14.34 -4.03
N MET A 145 16.46 14.83 -4.37
CA MET A 145 16.09 15.32 -5.69
C MET A 145 15.64 16.79 -5.64
N PHE A 146 16.27 17.59 -4.81
CA PHE A 146 15.99 19.01 -4.68
C PHE A 146 14.50 19.32 -4.41
N HIS A 147 13.90 18.56 -3.50
CA HIS A 147 12.47 18.63 -3.12
C HIS A 147 11.49 18.33 -4.28
N ASN A 148 11.91 17.58 -5.28
CA ASN A 148 11.05 17.17 -6.39
C ASN A 148 10.11 16.02 -5.98
N ALA A 149 8.90 16.35 -5.53
CA ALA A 149 7.92 15.39 -5.07
C ALA A 149 7.49 14.37 -6.16
N THR A 150 7.72 14.65 -7.43
CA THR A 150 7.40 13.71 -8.52
C THR A 150 8.31 12.48 -8.53
N CYS A 151 9.38 12.47 -7.74
CA CYS A 151 10.26 11.32 -7.55
C CYS A 151 9.82 10.39 -6.40
N ASN A 152 8.73 10.71 -5.69
CA ASN A 152 8.24 9.97 -4.54
C ASN A 152 7.19 8.94 -4.94
N PHE A 153 7.58 7.89 -5.65
CA PHE A 153 6.71 6.79 -6.06
C PHE A 153 7.26 5.43 -5.59
N TRP A 154 6.54 4.33 -5.87
CA TRP A 154 6.86 2.95 -5.47
C TRP A 154 7.01 2.79 -3.95
N ARG A 155 6.09 3.36 -3.19
CA ARG A 155 5.99 3.23 -1.74
C ARG A 155 4.52 3.17 -1.35
N SER A 156 4.20 2.58 -0.23
CA SER A 156 2.83 2.50 0.26
C SER A 156 2.75 2.74 1.76
N ALA A 157 1.61 3.29 2.18
CA ALA A 157 1.28 3.49 3.58
C ALA A 157 -0.25 3.32 3.72
N GLU A 158 -0.67 2.39 4.58
CA GLU A 158 -2.09 2.04 4.68
C GLU A 158 -2.51 1.51 6.05
N ASN A 159 -3.80 1.62 6.35
CA ASN A 159 -4.47 1.02 7.49
C ASN A 159 -3.92 1.46 8.86
N PHE A 160 -3.63 2.75 9.04
CA PHE A 160 -3.30 3.36 10.33
C PHE A 160 -3.73 4.83 10.37
N SER A 161 -3.81 5.38 11.57
CA SER A 161 -4.04 6.81 11.83
C SER A 161 -2.72 7.52 12.08
N VAL A 162 -2.65 8.79 11.70
CA VAL A 162 -1.52 9.68 11.95
C VAL A 162 -2.00 10.82 12.85
N ASN A 163 -1.24 11.13 13.89
CA ASN A 163 -1.46 12.31 14.72
C ASN A 163 -0.76 13.50 14.07
N ASP A 164 -1.47 14.47 13.61
CA ASP A 164 -0.88 15.75 13.14
C ASP A 164 -0.67 16.73 14.29
#